data_08c91218de223e48f910038d22ee0445
#
_entry.id   08c91218de223e48f910038d22ee0445
#
_cell.length_a   1.000
_cell.length_b   1.000
_cell.length_c   1.000
_cell.angle_alpha   90.00
_cell.angle_beta   90.00
_cell.angle_gamma   90.00
#
_symmetry.space_group_name_H-M   'P 1'
#
loop_
_entity.id
_entity.type
_entity.pdbx_description
1 polymer ?
#
loop_
_entity_poly.entity_id
_entity_poly.type
_entity_poly.pdbx_seq_one_letter_code
_entity_poly.pdbx_strand_id
1 'polypeptide(L)'
;LLSEVLLYEQYPNNYLSDVARRSRWIRGDWQLLNWLKPRVRKADGTRDRNPLTALSYWKLLDNLRRSLVAPSLLVLLFFTLLGVPNPVYWLGVLSLIWLLPAILCIAHDLLHKPLRRRLKPHLLLVGAGALKRLSGIGINFAVLPHEAGYSLKAIAVTLWRLGISRRHLSQWVSHSQDSNQARPTVACFYQAMWQNVAGGVTLMILTGQFA
;
A
#
# COMPACT_ATOMS: atom_id res chain seq x y z
N LEU A 1 -31.79 7.81 3.96
CA LEU A 1 -30.50 8.20 4.57
C LEU A 1 -30.66 8.14 6.09
N LEU A 2 -29.99 7.19 6.74
CA LEU A 2 -29.94 7.08 8.20
C LEU A 2 -28.95 8.13 8.72
N SER A 3 -29.41 9.36 8.96
CA SER A 3 -28.56 10.46 9.42
C SER A 3 -28.25 10.42 10.92
N GLU A 4 -28.94 9.55 11.68
CA GLU A 4 -28.81 9.47 13.14
C GLU A 4 -27.95 8.28 13.64
N VAL A 5 -27.46 7.44 12.71
CA VAL A 5 -26.64 6.29 13.07
C VAL A 5 -25.16 6.65 12.88
N LEU A 6 -24.45 6.81 14.00
CA LEU A 6 -23.00 6.99 14.02
C LEU A 6 -22.33 5.60 14.10
N LEU A 7 -21.67 5.20 13.04
CA LEU A 7 -20.85 3.99 13.00
C LEU A 7 -19.41 4.35 13.34
N TYR A 8 -18.88 3.78 14.42
CA TYR A 8 -17.48 3.94 14.81
C TYR A 8 -16.69 2.71 14.36
N GLU A 9 -15.72 2.90 13.47
CA GLU A 9 -14.78 1.85 13.11
C GLU A 9 -13.51 2.00 13.94
N GLN A 10 -13.07 0.93 14.61
CA GLN A 10 -11.80 0.92 15.33
C GLN A 10 -10.66 0.81 14.32
N TYR A 11 -9.76 1.77 14.37
CA TYR A 11 -8.54 1.76 13.58
C TYR A 11 -7.54 0.74 14.16
N PRO A 12 -6.74 0.04 13.34
CA PRO A 12 -5.73 -0.90 13.85
C PRO A 12 -4.76 -0.20 14.80
N ASN A 13 -4.52 -0.81 15.97
CA ASN A 13 -3.68 -0.24 17.02
C ASN A 13 -2.17 -0.39 16.73
N ASN A 14 -1.80 -1.22 15.77
CA ASN A 14 -0.41 -1.50 15.42
C ASN A 14 -0.27 -1.82 13.93
N TYR A 15 0.97 -1.74 13.45
CA TYR A 15 1.30 -1.95 12.05
C TYR A 15 0.95 -3.37 11.55
N LEU A 16 1.18 -4.42 12.34
CA LEU A 16 0.90 -5.80 11.91
C LEU A 16 -0.60 -6.04 11.71
N SER A 17 -1.43 -5.48 12.59
CA SER A 17 -2.90 -5.53 12.44
C SER A 17 -3.35 -4.78 11.17
N ASP A 18 -2.71 -3.65 10.85
CA ASP A 18 -2.99 -2.91 9.61
C ASP A 18 -2.56 -3.71 8.37
N VAL A 19 -1.39 -4.36 8.40
CA VAL A 19 -0.92 -5.27 7.35
C VAL A 19 -1.89 -6.42 7.13
N ALA A 20 -2.38 -7.05 8.21
CA ALA A 20 -3.37 -8.12 8.14
C ALA A 20 -4.67 -7.63 7.48
N ARG A 21 -5.15 -6.42 7.84
CA ARG A 21 -6.31 -5.77 7.22
C ARG A 21 -6.07 -5.52 5.73
N ARG A 22 -4.96 -4.88 5.36
CA ARG A 22 -4.62 -4.58 3.96
C ARG A 22 -4.45 -5.84 3.12
N SER A 23 -3.84 -6.88 3.67
CA SER A 23 -3.73 -8.19 3.00
C SER A 23 -5.09 -8.81 2.69
N ARG A 24 -6.08 -8.65 3.59
CA ARG A 24 -7.46 -9.09 3.33
C ARG A 24 -8.09 -8.31 2.19
N TRP A 25 -7.93 -6.99 2.16
CA TRP A 25 -8.44 -6.15 1.07
C TRP A 25 -7.82 -6.54 -0.28
N ILE A 26 -6.50 -6.68 -0.34
CA ILE A 26 -5.81 -7.13 -1.56
C ILE A 26 -6.38 -8.46 -2.05
N ARG A 27 -6.56 -9.44 -1.15
CA ARG A 27 -7.17 -10.72 -1.54
C ARG A 27 -8.59 -10.56 -2.07
N GLY A 28 -9.41 -9.72 -1.44
CA GLY A 28 -10.76 -9.42 -1.91
C GLY A 28 -10.78 -8.80 -3.30
N ASP A 29 -9.93 -7.79 -3.53
CA ASP A 29 -9.81 -7.12 -4.83
C ASP A 29 -9.38 -8.11 -5.94
N TRP A 30 -8.39 -8.95 -5.68
CA TRP A 30 -7.91 -9.94 -6.66
C TRP A 30 -8.89 -11.09 -6.91
N GLN A 31 -9.79 -11.40 -5.96
CA GLN A 31 -10.89 -12.34 -6.21
C GLN A 31 -11.87 -11.84 -7.27
N LEU A 32 -11.99 -10.51 -7.40
CA LEU A 32 -12.84 -9.88 -8.41
C LEU A 32 -12.19 -9.82 -9.80
N LEU A 33 -10.98 -10.35 -10.00
CA LEU A 33 -10.26 -10.32 -11.28
C LEU A 33 -11.10 -10.85 -12.46
N ASN A 34 -11.93 -11.87 -12.24
CA ASN A 34 -12.79 -12.42 -13.26
C ASN A 34 -13.88 -11.45 -13.76
N TRP A 35 -14.21 -10.42 -12.95
CA TRP A 35 -15.16 -9.37 -13.32
C TRP A 35 -14.57 -8.33 -14.28
N LEU A 36 -13.27 -8.40 -14.58
CA LEU A 36 -12.66 -7.60 -15.63
C LEU A 36 -12.90 -8.18 -17.03
N LYS A 37 -13.44 -9.39 -17.13
CA LYS A 37 -13.75 -10.03 -18.42
C LYS A 37 -15.01 -9.42 -19.03
N PRO A 38 -15.11 -9.31 -20.37
CA PRO A 38 -16.27 -8.79 -21.06
C PRO A 38 -17.54 -9.62 -20.82
N ARG A 39 -17.36 -10.91 -20.55
CA ARG A 39 -18.46 -11.85 -20.22
C ARG A 39 -18.18 -12.52 -18.90
N VAL A 40 -19.15 -12.51 -18.00
CA VAL A 40 -19.11 -13.12 -16.68
C VAL A 40 -20.03 -14.33 -16.60
N ARG A 41 -19.70 -15.26 -15.72
CA ARG A 41 -20.48 -16.49 -15.51
C ARG A 41 -21.60 -16.19 -14.52
N LYS A 42 -22.84 -16.51 -14.88
CA LYS A 42 -23.99 -16.48 -13.99
C LYS A 42 -24.05 -17.70 -13.06
N ALA A 43 -24.92 -17.65 -12.06
CA ALA A 43 -25.14 -18.76 -11.14
C ALA A 43 -25.64 -20.04 -11.84
N ASP A 44 -26.38 -19.90 -12.95
CA ASP A 44 -26.87 -20.98 -13.80
C ASP A 44 -25.79 -21.61 -14.71
N GLY A 45 -24.56 -21.08 -14.63
CA GLY A 45 -23.43 -21.54 -15.44
C GLY A 45 -23.31 -20.90 -16.81
N THR A 46 -24.32 -20.16 -17.28
CA THR A 46 -24.29 -19.43 -18.55
C THR A 46 -23.37 -18.23 -18.48
N ARG A 47 -22.88 -17.76 -19.63
CA ARG A 47 -22.09 -16.54 -19.74
C ARG A 47 -22.90 -15.41 -20.32
N ASP A 48 -22.94 -14.28 -19.62
CA ASP A 48 -23.62 -13.09 -20.08
C ASP A 48 -22.67 -11.89 -20.14
N ARG A 49 -23.11 -10.84 -20.81
CA ARG A 49 -22.37 -9.58 -20.87
C ARG A 49 -22.16 -9.03 -19.47
N ASN A 50 -20.95 -8.54 -19.20
CA ASN A 50 -20.61 -7.97 -17.90
C ASN A 50 -21.50 -6.72 -17.62
N PRO A 51 -22.27 -6.70 -16.52
CA PRO A 51 -23.16 -5.58 -16.20
C PRO A 51 -22.44 -4.38 -15.58
N LEU A 52 -21.12 -4.48 -15.34
CA LEU A 52 -20.36 -3.40 -14.70
C LEU A 52 -20.35 -2.13 -15.54
N THR A 53 -20.59 -1.00 -14.89
CA THR A 53 -20.40 0.31 -15.49
C THR A 53 -18.91 0.61 -15.71
N ALA A 54 -18.57 1.53 -16.60
CA ALA A 54 -17.20 1.98 -16.84
C ALA A 54 -16.50 2.46 -15.55
N LEU A 55 -17.23 3.16 -14.68
CA LEU A 55 -16.71 3.61 -13.39
C LEU A 55 -16.40 2.44 -12.44
N SER A 56 -17.26 1.42 -12.38
CA SER A 56 -17.04 0.23 -11.56
C SER A 56 -15.82 -0.57 -12.06
N TYR A 57 -15.70 -0.68 -13.38
CA TYR A 57 -14.55 -1.32 -14.03
C TYR A 57 -13.24 -0.57 -13.69
N TRP A 58 -13.26 0.76 -13.79
CA TRP A 58 -12.10 1.60 -13.41
C TRP A 58 -11.74 1.44 -11.93
N LYS A 59 -12.72 1.43 -11.01
CA LYS A 59 -12.46 1.21 -9.59
C LYS A 59 -11.80 -0.14 -9.30
N LEU A 60 -12.23 -1.21 -9.98
CA LEU A 60 -11.59 -2.52 -9.87
C LEU A 60 -10.13 -2.47 -10.33
N LEU A 61 -9.86 -1.90 -11.50
CA LEU A 61 -8.49 -1.76 -12.01
C LEU A 61 -7.62 -0.93 -11.06
N ASP A 62 -8.14 0.17 -10.53
CA ASP A 62 -7.40 1.02 -9.60
C ASP A 62 -7.06 0.30 -8.30
N ASN A 63 -7.96 -0.52 -7.76
CA ASN A 63 -7.68 -1.33 -6.58
C ASN A 63 -6.55 -2.35 -6.85
N LEU A 64 -6.60 -3.06 -7.99
CA LEU A 64 -5.53 -3.98 -8.37
C LEU A 64 -4.19 -3.24 -8.56
N ARG A 65 -4.20 -2.10 -9.24
CA ARG A 65 -3.02 -1.26 -9.43
C ARG A 65 -2.40 -0.85 -8.11
N ARG A 66 -3.22 -0.41 -7.13
CA ARG A 66 -2.73 0.01 -5.81
C ARG A 66 -1.95 -1.08 -5.08
N SER A 67 -2.38 -2.33 -5.19
CA SER A 67 -1.69 -3.46 -4.56
C SER A 67 -0.34 -3.78 -5.21
N LEU A 68 -0.10 -3.32 -6.44
CA LEU A 68 1.15 -3.51 -7.18
C LEU A 68 2.16 -2.36 -6.98
N VAL A 69 1.76 -1.24 -6.36
CA VAL A 69 2.65 -0.07 -6.21
C VAL A 69 3.91 -0.42 -5.42
N ALA A 70 3.78 -1.02 -4.24
CA ALA A 70 4.94 -1.37 -3.43
C ALA A 70 5.87 -2.38 -4.11
N PRO A 71 5.38 -3.49 -4.71
CA PRO A 71 6.21 -4.36 -5.54
C PRO A 71 6.93 -3.66 -6.68
N SER A 72 6.23 -2.80 -7.43
CA SER A 72 6.81 -2.07 -8.56
C SER A 72 7.91 -1.09 -8.13
N LEU A 73 7.70 -0.37 -7.02
CA LEU A 73 8.69 0.54 -6.45
C LEU A 73 9.93 -0.22 -5.96
N LEU A 74 9.75 -1.39 -5.35
CA LEU A 74 10.86 -2.24 -4.93
C LEU A 74 11.66 -2.74 -6.13
N VAL A 75 10.99 -3.20 -7.19
CA VAL A 75 11.62 -3.61 -8.45
C VAL A 75 12.40 -2.44 -9.06
N LEU A 76 11.80 -1.26 -9.14
CA LEU A 76 12.48 -0.07 -9.66
C LEU A 76 13.72 0.28 -8.84
N LEU A 77 13.65 0.18 -7.50
CA LEU A 77 14.79 0.40 -6.62
C LEU A 77 15.93 -0.59 -6.92
N PHE A 78 15.62 -1.89 -7.05
CA PHE A 78 16.62 -2.89 -7.40
C PHE A 78 17.24 -2.66 -8.77
N PHE A 79 16.43 -2.34 -9.78
CA PHE A 79 16.96 -1.99 -11.12
C PHE A 79 17.91 -0.80 -11.06
N THR A 80 17.58 0.22 -10.29
CA THR A 80 18.42 1.40 -10.12
C THR A 80 19.79 1.04 -9.53
N LEU A 81 19.83 0.08 -8.60
CA LEU A 81 21.05 -0.33 -7.92
C LEU A 81 21.88 -1.36 -8.71
N LEU A 82 21.24 -2.14 -9.61
CA LEU A 82 21.91 -3.14 -10.45
C LEU A 82 22.62 -2.56 -11.69
N GLY A 83 22.76 -1.23 -11.79
CA GLY A 83 23.58 -0.61 -12.81
C GLY A 83 22.87 -0.32 -14.13
N VAL A 84 21.59 0.00 -14.07
CA VAL A 84 20.91 0.62 -15.23
C VAL A 84 21.65 1.92 -15.62
N PRO A 85 21.79 2.25 -16.89
CA PRO A 85 22.40 3.50 -17.30
C PRO A 85 21.79 4.70 -16.57
N ASN A 86 22.63 5.55 -15.96
CA ASN A 86 22.22 6.70 -15.15
C ASN A 86 21.44 6.36 -13.86
N PRO A 87 22.05 5.71 -12.88
CA PRO A 87 21.39 5.39 -11.60
C PRO A 87 20.88 6.65 -10.88
N VAL A 88 21.57 7.78 -11.00
CA VAL A 88 21.17 9.06 -10.41
C VAL A 88 19.83 9.55 -10.98
N TYR A 89 19.60 9.39 -12.28
CA TYR A 89 18.32 9.73 -12.91
C TYR A 89 17.18 8.91 -12.32
N TRP A 90 17.34 7.60 -12.20
CA TRP A 90 16.30 6.70 -11.69
C TRP A 90 16.04 6.88 -10.18
N LEU A 91 17.09 7.17 -9.41
CA LEU A 91 16.93 7.58 -8.01
C LEU A 91 16.15 8.90 -7.90
N GLY A 92 16.39 9.83 -8.81
CA GLY A 92 15.63 11.07 -8.91
C GLY A 92 14.15 10.81 -9.21
N VAL A 93 13.84 9.95 -10.17
CA VAL A 93 12.47 9.54 -10.51
C VAL A 93 11.78 8.88 -9.31
N LEU A 94 12.45 7.94 -8.64
CA LEU A 94 11.91 7.27 -7.45
C LEU A 94 11.63 8.26 -6.32
N SER A 95 12.59 9.16 -6.07
CA SER A 95 12.45 10.20 -5.07
C SER A 95 11.28 11.15 -5.40
N LEU A 96 11.13 11.51 -6.67
CA LEU A 96 10.06 12.39 -7.15
C LEU A 96 8.68 11.74 -6.93
N ILE A 97 8.52 10.45 -7.22
CA ILE A 97 7.25 9.73 -7.00
C ILE A 97 6.78 9.88 -5.54
N TRP A 98 7.69 9.85 -4.59
CA TRP A 98 7.35 9.92 -3.17
C TRP A 98 7.30 11.34 -2.62
N LEU A 99 8.21 12.21 -3.06
CA LEU A 99 8.32 13.58 -2.55
C LEU A 99 7.31 14.52 -3.20
N LEU A 100 6.94 14.31 -4.48
CA LEU A 100 6.08 15.24 -5.21
C LEU A 100 4.74 15.51 -4.49
N PRO A 101 3.98 14.51 -4.01
CA PRO A 101 2.75 14.78 -3.27
C PRO A 101 2.98 15.61 -2.00
N ALA A 102 4.08 15.33 -1.27
CA ALA A 102 4.43 16.10 -0.08
C ALA A 102 4.82 17.53 -0.42
N ILE A 103 5.61 17.74 -1.46
CA ILE A 103 6.01 19.06 -1.95
C ILE A 103 4.79 19.89 -2.35
N LEU A 104 3.87 19.29 -3.13
CA LEU A 104 2.64 19.97 -3.55
C LEU A 104 1.76 20.35 -2.35
N CYS A 105 1.61 19.45 -1.36
CA CYS A 105 0.88 19.77 -0.15
C CYS A 105 1.55 20.89 0.68
N ILE A 106 2.87 20.84 0.83
CA ILE A 106 3.61 21.88 1.57
C ILE A 106 3.51 23.22 0.84
N ALA A 107 3.66 23.24 -0.47
CA ALA A 107 3.51 24.45 -1.28
C ALA A 107 2.09 25.01 -1.17
N HIS A 108 1.08 24.16 -1.26
CA HIS A 108 -0.31 24.56 -1.05
C HIS A 108 -0.51 25.18 0.34
N ASP A 109 -0.03 24.53 1.40
CA ASP A 109 -0.18 25.02 2.77
C ASP A 109 0.57 26.36 2.99
N LEU A 110 1.70 26.56 2.33
CA LEU A 110 2.43 27.83 2.35
C LEU A 110 1.69 28.97 1.65
N LEU A 111 1.12 28.68 0.46
CA LEU A 111 0.44 29.67 -0.37
C LEU A 111 -0.93 30.06 0.19
N HIS A 112 -1.64 29.13 0.85
CA HIS A 112 -3.01 29.33 1.35
C HIS A 112 -3.02 29.70 2.85
N LYS A 113 -2.35 30.80 3.19
CA LYS A 113 -2.39 31.32 4.57
C LYS A 113 -3.76 31.93 4.88
N PRO A 114 -4.45 31.50 5.99
CA PRO A 114 -5.67 32.18 6.44
C PRO A 114 -5.41 33.65 6.78
N LEU A 115 -6.26 34.56 6.30
CA LEU A 115 -6.10 36.00 6.44
C LEU A 115 -5.89 36.47 7.90
N ARG A 116 -6.57 35.83 8.84
CA ARG A 116 -6.51 36.19 10.27
C ARG A 116 -5.30 35.63 11.04
N ARG A 117 -4.51 34.73 10.42
CA ARG A 117 -3.37 34.07 11.10
C ARG A 117 -2.09 34.88 10.92
N ARG A 118 -1.33 35.13 12.01
CA ARG A 118 0.01 35.73 11.95
C ARG A 118 0.98 34.83 11.20
N LEU A 119 1.96 35.41 10.52
CA LEU A 119 2.88 34.67 9.63
C LEU A 119 3.72 33.62 10.39
N LYS A 120 4.28 33.98 11.55
CA LYS A 120 5.14 33.12 12.36
C LYS A 120 4.43 31.84 12.83
N PRO A 121 3.23 31.88 13.45
CA PRO A 121 2.50 30.67 13.79
C PRO A 121 2.06 29.83 12.57
N HIS A 122 1.82 30.47 11.41
CA HIS A 122 1.49 29.77 10.19
C HIS A 122 2.70 28.95 9.70
N LEU A 123 3.88 29.56 9.60
CA LEU A 123 5.12 28.88 9.17
C LEU A 123 5.51 27.73 10.11
N LEU A 124 5.35 27.90 11.43
CA LEU A 124 5.60 26.82 12.40
C LEU A 124 4.65 25.63 12.17
N LEU A 125 3.37 25.88 11.90
CA LEU A 125 2.40 24.82 11.62
C LEU A 125 2.72 24.10 10.31
N VAL A 126 3.04 24.84 9.24
CA VAL A 126 3.45 24.25 7.95
C VAL A 126 4.74 23.45 8.11
N GLY A 127 5.72 23.95 8.86
CA GLY A 127 6.96 23.23 9.16
C GLY A 127 6.71 21.91 9.92
N ALA A 128 5.87 21.94 10.96
CA ALA A 128 5.48 20.73 11.67
C ALA A 128 4.74 19.73 10.76
N GLY A 129 3.84 20.22 9.88
CA GLY A 129 3.16 19.42 8.87
C GLY A 129 4.13 18.83 7.85
N ALA A 130 5.10 19.59 7.39
CA ALA A 130 6.16 19.15 6.48
C ALA A 130 7.01 18.05 7.11
N LEU A 131 7.46 18.23 8.35
CA LEU A 131 8.22 17.22 9.07
C LEU A 131 7.45 15.91 9.21
N LYS A 132 6.16 15.99 9.57
CA LYS A 132 5.29 14.81 9.66
C LYS A 132 5.16 14.08 8.33
N ARG A 133 5.01 14.80 7.20
CA ARG A 133 4.92 14.19 5.86
C ARG A 133 6.23 13.54 5.46
N LEU A 134 7.35 14.23 5.67
CA LEU A 134 8.68 13.73 5.32
C LEU A 134 9.07 12.51 6.18
N SER A 135 8.78 12.51 7.49
CA SER A 135 9.00 11.34 8.34
C SER A 135 8.13 10.16 7.92
N GLY A 136 6.88 10.41 7.50
CA GLY A 136 6.02 9.37 6.92
C GLY A 136 6.60 8.75 5.65
N ILE A 137 7.20 9.56 4.77
CA ILE A 137 7.89 9.05 3.56
C ILE A 137 9.09 8.18 3.95
N GLY A 138 9.90 8.60 4.93
CA GLY A 138 11.02 7.80 5.44
C GLY A 138 10.57 6.44 5.99
N ILE A 139 9.49 6.43 6.77
CA ILE A 139 8.91 5.19 7.29
C ILE A 139 8.41 4.30 6.14
N ASN A 140 7.68 4.86 5.17
CA ASN A 140 7.17 4.11 4.02
C ASN A 140 8.31 3.49 3.20
N PHE A 141 9.42 4.22 3.05
CA PHE A 141 10.62 3.67 2.41
C PHE A 141 11.20 2.50 3.20
N ALA A 142 11.34 2.64 4.51
CA ALA A 142 11.90 1.61 5.38
C ALA A 142 11.06 0.32 5.40
N VAL A 143 9.73 0.42 5.29
CA VAL A 143 8.82 -0.75 5.28
C VAL A 143 8.52 -1.28 3.88
N LEU A 144 9.01 -0.65 2.82
CA LEU A 144 8.73 -0.99 1.43
C LEU A 144 8.96 -2.48 1.09
N PRO A 145 10.07 -3.14 1.50
CA PRO A 145 10.27 -4.56 1.21
C PRO A 145 9.20 -5.45 1.85
N HIS A 146 8.77 -5.13 3.07
CA HIS A 146 7.71 -5.86 3.74
C HIS A 146 6.35 -5.62 3.07
N GLU A 147 6.06 -4.37 2.66
CA GLU A 147 4.83 -4.05 1.92
C GLU A 147 4.75 -4.77 0.57
N ALA A 148 5.84 -4.81 -0.16
CA ALA A 148 5.93 -5.59 -1.39
C ALA A 148 5.72 -7.09 -1.13
N GLY A 149 6.37 -7.62 -0.09
CA GLY A 149 6.31 -9.04 0.27
C GLY A 149 4.90 -9.50 0.61
N TYR A 150 4.19 -8.82 1.52
CA TYR A 150 2.83 -9.23 1.88
C TYR A 150 1.84 -9.01 0.74
N SER A 151 2.02 -7.97 -0.09
CA SER A 151 1.18 -7.72 -1.26
C SER A 151 1.32 -8.84 -2.27
N LEU A 152 2.54 -9.20 -2.65
CA LEU A 152 2.81 -10.32 -3.56
C LEU A 152 2.30 -11.64 -3.01
N LYS A 153 2.50 -11.92 -1.72
CA LYS A 153 1.97 -13.11 -1.06
C LYS A 153 0.44 -13.16 -1.14
N ALA A 154 -0.24 -12.05 -0.84
CA ALA A 154 -1.70 -11.97 -0.91
C ALA A 154 -2.21 -12.21 -2.33
N ILE A 155 -1.56 -11.61 -3.33
CA ILE A 155 -1.87 -11.78 -4.75
C ILE A 155 -1.65 -13.24 -5.18
N ALA A 156 -0.47 -13.80 -4.92
CA ALA A 156 -0.12 -15.16 -5.33
C ALA A 156 -1.05 -16.21 -4.73
N VAL A 157 -1.35 -16.12 -3.41
CA VAL A 157 -2.29 -17.02 -2.75
C VAL A 157 -3.69 -16.90 -3.35
N THR A 158 -4.14 -15.69 -3.70
CA THR A 158 -5.46 -15.48 -4.29
C THR A 158 -5.54 -16.06 -5.70
N LEU A 159 -4.54 -15.79 -6.54
CA LEU A 159 -4.49 -16.34 -7.90
C LEU A 159 -4.41 -17.87 -7.90
N TRP A 160 -3.61 -18.44 -7.00
CA TRP A 160 -3.55 -19.88 -6.82
C TRP A 160 -4.91 -20.48 -6.44
N ARG A 161 -5.61 -19.83 -5.48
CA ARG A 161 -6.94 -20.25 -5.06
C ARG A 161 -7.99 -20.10 -6.15
N LEU A 162 -7.93 -19.05 -6.95
CA LEU A 162 -8.85 -18.84 -8.08
C LEU A 162 -8.62 -19.80 -9.24
N GLY A 163 -7.36 -20.07 -9.58
CA GLY A 163 -7.00 -20.86 -10.76
C GLY A 163 -6.94 -22.35 -10.50
N ILE A 164 -6.36 -22.75 -9.38
CA ILE A 164 -5.95 -24.14 -9.12
C ILE A 164 -6.80 -24.79 -8.02
N SER A 165 -6.70 -24.31 -6.78
CA SER A 165 -7.30 -25.04 -5.65
C SER A 165 -8.82 -24.89 -5.54
N ARG A 166 -9.35 -23.76 -5.98
CA ARG A 166 -10.79 -23.37 -5.89
C ARG A 166 -11.40 -23.54 -4.50
N ARG A 167 -10.57 -23.58 -3.45
CA ARG A 167 -10.96 -23.77 -2.05
C ARG A 167 -10.60 -22.54 -1.22
N HIS A 168 -11.33 -22.34 -0.12
CA HIS A 168 -11.04 -21.29 0.87
C HIS A 168 -11.06 -19.84 0.30
N LEU A 169 -11.89 -19.58 -0.71
CA LEU A 169 -12.05 -18.23 -1.27
C LEU A 169 -12.74 -17.29 -0.27
N SER A 170 -13.68 -17.81 0.53
CA SER A 170 -14.49 -17.03 1.49
C SER A 170 -13.95 -17.04 2.92
N GLN A 171 -12.67 -17.37 3.15
CA GLN A 171 -12.08 -17.30 4.50
C GLN A 171 -12.00 -15.85 4.96
N TRP A 172 -12.99 -15.44 5.74
CA TRP A 172 -13.05 -14.14 6.38
C TRP A 172 -12.80 -14.28 7.88
N VAL A 173 -11.74 -13.67 8.38
CA VAL A 173 -11.47 -13.58 9.83
C VAL A 173 -11.86 -12.18 10.26
N SER A 174 -12.78 -12.08 11.22
CA SER A 174 -13.26 -10.78 11.69
C SER A 174 -12.16 -10.04 12.47
N HIS A 175 -12.18 -8.73 12.43
CA HIS A 175 -11.20 -7.88 13.15
C HIS A 175 -11.28 -8.07 14.69
N SER A 176 -12.44 -8.45 15.21
CA SER A 176 -12.65 -8.72 16.65
C SER A 176 -11.83 -9.91 17.16
N GLN A 177 -11.47 -10.87 16.30
CA GLN A 177 -10.62 -11.99 16.68
C GLN A 177 -9.13 -11.60 16.74
N ASP A 178 -8.70 -10.62 15.93
CA ASP A 178 -7.32 -10.10 15.94
C ASP A 178 -7.08 -9.13 17.11
N SER A 179 -8.12 -8.43 17.59
CA SER A 179 -8.01 -7.46 18.70
C SER A 179 -7.79 -8.12 20.06
N ASN A 180 -8.14 -9.40 20.21
CA ASN A 180 -7.90 -10.19 21.43
C ASN A 180 -6.50 -10.82 21.50
N GLN A 181 -5.66 -10.65 20.45
CA GLN A 181 -4.28 -11.07 20.52
C GLN A 181 -3.49 -10.11 21.43
N ALA A 182 -2.70 -10.69 22.34
CA ALA A 182 -1.77 -9.95 23.19
C ALA A 182 -0.94 -8.96 22.34
N ARG A 183 -0.63 -7.78 22.90
CA ARG A 183 0.17 -6.76 22.22
C ARG A 183 1.41 -7.42 21.62
N PRO A 184 1.66 -7.29 20.31
CA PRO A 184 2.79 -7.95 19.68
C PRO A 184 4.08 -7.45 20.31
N THR A 185 4.93 -8.38 20.70
CA THR A 185 6.27 -8.07 21.23
C THR A 185 7.18 -7.58 20.11
N VAL A 186 8.25 -6.89 20.47
CA VAL A 186 9.28 -6.43 19.52
C VAL A 186 9.80 -7.60 18.65
N ALA A 187 9.95 -8.78 19.24
CA ALA A 187 10.36 -9.99 18.52
C ALA A 187 9.36 -10.37 17.40
N CYS A 188 8.06 -10.24 17.64
CA CYS A 188 7.04 -10.50 16.62
C CYS A 188 7.19 -9.56 15.42
N PHE A 189 7.52 -8.28 15.65
CA PHE A 189 7.78 -7.33 14.57
C PHE A 189 9.01 -7.74 13.75
N TYR A 190 10.12 -8.09 14.38
CA TYR A 190 11.32 -8.54 13.66
C TYR A 190 11.05 -9.81 12.85
N GLN A 191 10.34 -10.79 13.42
CA GLN A 191 9.98 -12.01 12.70
C GLN A 191 9.04 -11.74 11.51
N ALA A 192 8.07 -10.85 11.66
CA ALA A 192 7.15 -10.49 10.58
C ALA A 192 7.82 -9.65 9.49
N MET A 193 8.79 -8.80 9.85
CA MET A 193 9.40 -7.81 8.97
C MET A 193 10.85 -8.18 8.56
N TRP A 194 11.24 -9.44 8.66
CA TRP A 194 12.60 -9.88 8.32
C TRP A 194 13.02 -9.50 6.89
N GLN A 195 12.05 -9.38 5.96
CA GLN A 195 12.30 -8.94 4.58
C GLN A 195 12.93 -7.54 4.52
N ASN A 196 12.59 -6.64 5.46
CA ASN A 196 13.19 -5.30 5.52
C ASN A 196 14.67 -5.39 5.87
N VAL A 197 15.02 -6.27 6.81
CA VAL A 197 16.43 -6.49 7.20
C VAL A 197 17.19 -7.11 6.02
N ALA A 198 16.64 -8.16 5.42
CA ALA A 198 17.25 -8.80 4.26
C ALA A 198 17.39 -7.82 3.08
N GLY A 199 16.37 -7.03 2.79
CA GLY A 199 16.41 -5.98 1.77
C GLY A 199 17.48 -4.92 2.05
N GLY A 200 17.58 -4.44 3.29
CA GLY A 200 18.60 -3.49 3.71
C GLY A 200 20.03 -4.03 3.57
N VAL A 201 20.26 -5.27 4.00
CA VAL A 201 21.56 -5.95 3.83
C VAL A 201 21.91 -6.13 2.35
N THR A 202 20.96 -6.56 1.54
CA THR A 202 21.14 -6.70 0.09
C THR A 202 21.51 -5.35 -0.55
N LEU A 203 20.83 -4.28 -0.16
CA LEU A 203 21.13 -2.92 -0.61
C LEU A 203 22.54 -2.49 -0.24
N MET A 204 22.97 -2.72 0.99
CA MET A 204 24.33 -2.42 1.46
C MET A 204 25.41 -3.17 0.67
N ILE A 205 25.17 -4.46 0.41
CA ILE A 205 26.11 -5.28 -0.38
C ILE A 205 26.19 -4.73 -1.82
N LEU A 206 25.08 -4.45 -2.44
CA LEU A 206 25.03 -3.93 -3.83
C LEU A 206 25.69 -2.56 -3.93
N THR A 207 25.43 -1.65 -3.00
CA THR A 207 26.05 -0.31 -3.03
C THR A 207 27.52 -0.35 -2.67
N GLY A 208 27.95 -1.23 -1.77
CA GLY A 208 29.36 -1.43 -1.41
C GLY A 208 30.23 -2.06 -2.53
N GLN A 209 29.62 -2.66 -3.54
CA GLN A 209 30.34 -3.16 -4.72
C GLN A 209 30.63 -2.06 -5.77
N PHE A 210 30.01 -0.89 -5.66
CA PHE A 210 30.18 0.25 -6.55
C PHE A 210 30.99 1.40 -5.94
N ALA A 211 31.45 1.27 -4.70
CA ALA A 211 32.38 2.17 -4.03
C ALA A 211 33.81 1.66 -4.10
#